data_dfc56b8166170db0bb411cbb0f3f6ff2
#
_entry.id   dfc56b8166170db0bb411cbb0f3f6ff2
#
_cell.length_a   1.000
_cell.length_b   1.000
_cell.length_c   1.000
_cell.angle_alpha   90.00
_cell.angle_beta   90.00
_cell.angle_gamma   90.00
#
_symmetry.space_group_name_H-M   'P 1'
#
loop_
_entity.id
_entity.type
_entity.pdbx_description
1 polymer ?
#
loop_
_entity_poly.entity_id
_entity_poly.type
_entity_poly.pdbx_seq_one_letter_code
_entity_poly.pdbx_strand_id
1 'polypeptide(L)'
;LPALCAAAEATGPEAMRSMTSWAGWILTAALLHPDSSALWEYTSFLPHYGLHRAPLAIRVLPLPEETEQPPAPPAPAADPAVVEMLKASFAWRSPREALEKVPAKVSVSAVAHAARPVALERPAFLQKTSMTGAERGTAIHAFMQSVPFDGPAPDLDAEVRRQTDLQLLDPALADKLDLDAVRPFFASAVWRRIRHAKQILREEPFITALPAAEVTPAAGQGSAAAAEVLVQGIADLVLVFDEHAEILDYKTDRSRDAQYYIDEYAAQLRLYRRAFA
;
A
#
# COMPACT_ATOMS: atom_id res chain seq x y z
N LEU A 1 16.36 -3.27 20.01
CA LEU A 1 15.70 -3.24 21.31
C LEU A 1 15.09 -1.86 21.65
N PRO A 2 15.78 -0.70 21.56
CA PRO A 2 15.18 0.59 21.90
C PRO A 2 13.89 0.92 21.12
N ALA A 3 13.86 0.62 19.83
CA ALA A 3 12.66 0.82 19.00
C ALA A 3 11.50 -0.12 19.39
N LEU A 4 11.82 -1.34 19.84
CA LEU A 4 10.81 -2.28 20.32
C LEU A 4 10.26 -1.88 21.71
N CYS A 5 11.10 -1.28 22.57
CA CYS A 5 10.65 -0.73 23.84
C CYS A 5 9.72 0.46 23.65
N ALA A 6 10.03 1.39 22.74
CA ALA A 6 9.16 2.49 22.39
C ALA A 6 7.82 2.01 21.80
N ALA A 7 7.83 0.97 20.97
CA ALA A 7 6.61 0.35 20.44
C ALA A 7 5.81 -0.36 21.55
N ALA A 8 6.46 -0.95 22.55
CA ALA A 8 5.80 -1.56 23.70
C ALA A 8 5.18 -0.52 24.65
N GLU A 9 5.77 0.66 24.78
CA GLU A 9 5.19 1.79 25.54
C GLU A 9 3.96 2.39 24.81
N ALA A 10 3.97 2.39 23.48
CA ALA A 10 2.90 2.92 22.66
C ALA A 10 1.78 1.89 22.40
N THR A 11 1.55 0.94 23.25
CA THR A 11 0.74 -0.30 23.10
C THR A 11 -0.65 -0.19 22.49
N GLY A 12 -0.86 0.65 21.51
CA GLY A 12 -2.06 0.66 20.69
C GLY A 12 -2.04 -0.40 19.58
N PRO A 13 -3.20 -0.80 19.06
CA PRO A 13 -3.31 -1.72 17.92
C PRO A 13 -2.50 -1.27 16.70
N GLU A 14 -2.21 -0.01 16.59
CA GLU A 14 -1.50 0.63 15.49
C GLU A 14 0.01 0.37 15.56
N ALA A 15 0.61 0.45 16.75
CA ALA A 15 2.01 0.10 16.96
C ALA A 15 2.26 -1.39 16.63
N MET A 16 1.32 -2.27 16.95
CA MET A 16 1.40 -3.69 16.60
C MET A 16 1.30 -3.92 15.09
N ARG A 17 0.47 -3.17 14.38
CA ARG A 17 0.34 -3.27 12.92
C ARG A 17 1.55 -2.75 12.16
N SER A 18 2.29 -1.81 12.72
CA SER A 18 3.51 -1.25 12.10
C SER A 18 4.71 -2.19 12.15
N MET A 19 4.64 -3.29 12.91
CA MET A 19 5.72 -4.26 13.02
C MET A 19 5.79 -5.14 11.78
N THR A 20 6.94 -5.15 11.12
CA THR A 20 7.17 -5.85 9.85
C THR A 20 7.82 -7.24 10.01
N SER A 21 8.18 -7.66 11.21
CA SER A 21 8.85 -8.94 11.44
C SER A 21 8.21 -9.77 12.56
N TRP A 22 8.19 -11.07 12.39
CA TRP A 22 7.76 -12.02 13.43
C TRP A 22 8.56 -11.89 14.73
N ALA A 23 9.87 -11.65 14.60
CA ALA A 23 10.75 -11.42 15.77
C ALA A 23 10.30 -10.18 16.55
N GLY A 24 9.92 -9.09 15.89
CA GLY A 24 9.37 -7.89 16.53
C GLY A 24 8.09 -8.19 17.30
N TRP A 25 7.16 -8.93 16.73
CA TRP A 25 5.92 -9.31 17.39
C TRP A 25 6.16 -10.18 18.63
N ILE A 26 6.99 -11.22 18.49
CA ILE A 26 7.30 -12.15 19.58
C ILE A 26 8.02 -11.41 20.71
N LEU A 27 9.02 -10.59 20.40
CA LEU A 27 9.77 -9.84 21.41
C LEU A 27 8.91 -8.79 22.12
N THR A 28 8.01 -8.11 21.39
CA THR A 28 7.07 -7.15 22.02
C THR A 28 6.10 -7.86 22.93
N ALA A 29 5.52 -8.97 22.50
CA ALA A 29 4.63 -9.77 23.34
C ALA A 29 5.39 -10.31 24.58
N ALA A 30 6.63 -10.77 24.40
CA ALA A 30 7.47 -11.23 25.49
C ALA A 30 7.80 -10.11 26.49
N LEU A 31 8.17 -8.90 26.02
CA LEU A 31 8.48 -7.76 26.89
C LEU A 31 7.28 -7.31 27.74
N LEU A 32 6.06 -7.49 27.25
CA LEU A 32 4.82 -7.16 27.95
C LEU A 32 4.38 -8.25 28.95
N HIS A 33 5.03 -9.40 28.95
CA HIS A 33 4.67 -10.51 29.81
C HIS A 33 5.31 -10.37 31.20
N PRO A 34 4.59 -10.64 32.30
CA PRO A 34 5.13 -10.53 33.67
C PRO A 34 6.33 -11.47 33.93
N ASP A 35 6.42 -12.61 33.25
CA ASP A 35 7.50 -13.58 33.41
C ASP A 35 8.77 -13.24 32.59
N SER A 36 8.83 -12.05 31.97
CA SER A 36 9.94 -11.65 31.10
C SER A 36 11.07 -10.87 31.79
N SER A 37 11.18 -10.98 33.09
CA SER A 37 12.21 -10.28 33.88
C SER A 37 13.65 -10.47 33.36
N ALA A 38 13.95 -11.62 32.76
CA ALA A 38 15.24 -11.87 32.13
C ALA A 38 15.55 -10.97 30.93
N LEU A 39 14.53 -10.39 30.27
CA LEU A 39 14.70 -9.44 29.17
C LEU A 39 14.82 -7.99 29.68
N TRP A 40 14.30 -7.68 30.85
CA TRP A 40 14.30 -6.32 31.37
C TRP A 40 15.68 -5.82 31.73
N GLU A 41 16.62 -6.73 32.07
CA GLU A 41 18.03 -6.40 32.28
C GLU A 41 18.69 -5.77 31.06
N TYR A 42 18.16 -6.01 29.87
CA TYR A 42 18.67 -5.48 28.59
C TYR A 42 17.89 -4.27 28.08
N THR A 43 16.91 -3.80 28.83
CA THR A 43 16.03 -2.69 28.43
C THR A 43 15.79 -1.77 29.63
N SER A 44 15.50 -0.49 29.37
CA SER A 44 15.06 0.44 30.42
C SER A 44 13.55 0.36 30.68
N PHE A 45 12.89 -0.64 30.13
CA PHE A 45 11.45 -0.77 30.13
C PHE A 45 10.96 -1.58 31.34
N LEU A 46 10.00 -1.03 32.08
CA LEU A 46 9.31 -1.69 33.18
C LEU A 46 7.82 -1.79 32.85
N PRO A 47 7.34 -2.92 32.36
CA PRO A 47 5.94 -3.08 32.01
C PRO A 47 5.04 -3.11 33.25
N HIS A 48 3.89 -2.46 33.17
CA HIS A 48 2.87 -2.44 34.23
C HIS A 48 1.65 -3.33 33.91
N TYR A 49 1.84 -4.45 33.22
CA TYR A 49 0.73 -5.24 32.73
C TYR A 49 0.64 -6.61 33.39
N GLY A 50 -0.43 -6.83 34.15
CA GLY A 50 -0.69 -8.03 34.91
C GLY A 50 -1.80 -8.95 34.37
N LEU A 51 -2.07 -8.99 33.06
CA LEU A 51 -3.23 -9.70 32.52
C LEU A 51 -2.95 -11.03 31.83
N HIS A 52 -1.70 -11.49 31.76
CA HIS A 52 -1.36 -12.74 31.08
C HIS A 52 -1.52 -13.95 32.02
N ARG A 53 -2.30 -14.93 31.58
CA ARG A 53 -2.58 -16.16 32.32
C ARG A 53 -1.75 -17.38 31.87
N ALA A 54 -1.12 -17.30 30.68
CA ALA A 54 -0.29 -18.38 30.17
C ALA A 54 1.14 -18.23 30.73
N PRO A 55 1.77 -19.29 31.26
CA PRO A 55 3.15 -19.23 31.71
C PRO A 55 4.09 -19.03 30.52
N LEU A 56 5.07 -18.15 30.67
CA LEU A 56 6.12 -17.90 29.66
C LEU A 56 7.49 -18.13 30.31
N ALA A 57 8.33 -18.96 29.70
CA ALA A 57 9.71 -19.17 30.12
C ALA A 57 10.66 -18.55 29.09
N ILE A 58 11.47 -17.57 29.53
CA ILE A 58 12.45 -16.91 28.69
C ILE A 58 13.84 -17.25 29.22
N ARG A 59 14.72 -17.70 28.33
CA ARG A 59 16.13 -17.91 28.61
C ARG A 59 16.99 -17.05 27.70
N VAL A 60 17.82 -16.23 28.27
CA VAL A 60 18.88 -15.54 27.56
C VAL A 60 20.10 -16.41 27.59
N LEU A 61 20.52 -16.91 26.45
CA LEU A 61 21.71 -17.75 26.33
C LEU A 61 22.87 -16.87 25.85
N PRO A 62 24.08 -17.04 26.42
CA PRO A 62 25.27 -16.42 25.85
C PRO A 62 25.44 -16.92 24.40
N LEU A 63 25.94 -16.06 23.52
CA LEU A 63 26.39 -16.50 22.22
C LEU A 63 27.43 -17.61 22.46
N PRO A 64 27.29 -18.80 21.79
CA PRO A 64 28.34 -19.78 21.86
C PRO A 64 29.65 -19.15 21.39
N GLU A 65 30.71 -19.34 22.20
CA GLU A 65 32.06 -18.98 21.74
C GLU A 65 32.29 -19.70 20.40
N GLU A 66 32.81 -18.95 19.41
CA GLU A 66 33.26 -19.56 18.15
C GLU A 66 34.37 -20.56 18.47
N THR A 67 33.97 -21.75 18.85
CA THR A 67 34.91 -22.87 18.83
C THR A 67 35.19 -23.17 17.37
N GLU A 68 36.46 -23.17 16.99
CA GLU A 68 36.88 -23.69 15.68
C GLU A 68 36.21 -25.04 15.49
N GLN A 69 35.23 -25.09 14.60
CA GLN A 69 34.60 -26.37 14.26
C GLN A 69 35.68 -27.28 13.69
N PRO A 70 35.90 -28.47 14.24
CA PRO A 70 36.79 -29.40 13.62
C PRO A 70 36.39 -29.58 12.15
N PRO A 71 37.34 -29.68 11.23
CA PRO A 71 37.04 -29.80 9.83
C PRO A 71 35.98 -30.89 9.63
N ALA A 72 34.91 -30.54 8.95
CA ALA A 72 33.81 -31.45 8.69
C ALA A 72 34.38 -32.73 8.05
N PRO A 73 33.96 -33.92 8.50
CA PRO A 73 34.38 -35.18 7.87
C PRO A 73 34.09 -35.08 6.37
N PRO A 74 34.94 -35.66 5.52
CA PRO A 74 34.73 -35.62 4.09
C PRO A 74 33.32 -36.13 3.77
N ALA A 75 32.57 -35.33 3.01
CA ALA A 75 31.22 -35.72 2.64
C ALA A 75 31.26 -37.08 1.92
N PRO A 76 30.35 -38.00 2.26
CA PRO A 76 30.29 -39.28 1.55
C PRO A 76 30.09 -39.02 0.06
N ALA A 77 30.74 -39.82 -0.79
CA ALA A 77 30.59 -39.68 -2.23
C ALA A 77 29.10 -39.79 -2.59
N ALA A 78 28.60 -38.76 -3.27
CA ALA A 78 27.21 -38.75 -3.68
C ALA A 78 26.92 -39.91 -4.66
N ASP A 79 25.80 -40.59 -4.47
CA ASP A 79 25.35 -41.63 -5.41
C ASP A 79 25.19 -40.99 -6.82
N PRO A 80 25.89 -41.48 -7.85
CA PRO A 80 25.79 -40.97 -9.19
C PRO A 80 24.36 -40.93 -9.73
N ALA A 81 23.51 -41.87 -9.37
CA ALA A 81 22.13 -41.96 -9.79
C ALA A 81 21.31 -40.77 -9.17
N VAL A 82 21.57 -40.47 -7.90
CA VAL A 82 20.94 -39.33 -7.21
C VAL A 82 21.43 -37.99 -7.84
N VAL A 83 22.72 -37.92 -8.17
CA VAL A 83 23.27 -36.70 -8.82
C VAL A 83 22.63 -36.49 -10.18
N GLU A 84 22.46 -37.52 -11.00
CA GLU A 84 21.81 -37.36 -12.32
C GLU A 84 20.31 -37.04 -12.19
N MET A 85 19.61 -37.62 -11.22
CA MET A 85 18.23 -37.29 -10.92
C MET A 85 18.08 -35.81 -10.50
N LEU A 86 18.99 -35.33 -9.66
CA LEU A 86 18.99 -33.91 -9.24
C LEU A 86 19.31 -32.97 -10.42
N LYS A 87 20.29 -33.32 -11.26
CA LYS A 87 20.61 -32.58 -12.48
C LYS A 87 19.41 -32.48 -13.40
N ALA A 88 18.72 -33.59 -13.65
CA ALA A 88 17.49 -33.59 -14.45
C ALA A 88 16.37 -32.72 -13.83
N SER A 89 16.23 -32.80 -12.51
CA SER A 89 15.28 -31.96 -11.77
C SER A 89 15.61 -30.48 -11.87
N PHE A 90 16.86 -30.10 -11.71
CA PHE A 90 17.30 -28.70 -11.85
C PHE A 90 17.32 -28.21 -13.31
N ALA A 91 17.45 -29.11 -14.27
CA ALA A 91 17.36 -28.79 -15.69
C ALA A 91 15.92 -28.65 -16.18
N TRP A 92 14.94 -29.10 -15.39
CA TRP A 92 13.53 -28.95 -15.76
C TRP A 92 13.18 -27.48 -15.97
N ARG A 93 12.43 -27.23 -17.03
CA ARG A 93 11.88 -25.90 -17.32
C ARG A 93 10.36 -26.02 -17.38
N SER A 94 9.70 -25.01 -16.87
CA SER A 94 8.24 -24.94 -16.94
C SER A 94 7.79 -24.94 -18.42
N PRO A 95 6.81 -25.76 -18.81
CA PRO A 95 6.20 -25.65 -20.14
C PRO A 95 5.50 -24.28 -20.32
N ARG A 96 5.36 -23.52 -19.24
CA ARG A 96 4.78 -22.18 -19.23
C ARG A 96 5.83 -21.09 -18.97
N GLU A 97 7.10 -21.32 -19.32
CA GLU A 97 8.20 -20.36 -19.11
C GLU A 97 7.87 -18.96 -19.67
N ALA A 98 7.15 -18.90 -20.79
CA ALA A 98 6.69 -17.62 -21.36
C ALA A 98 5.77 -16.83 -20.42
N LEU A 99 5.09 -17.50 -19.47
CA LEU A 99 4.21 -16.86 -18.48
C LEU A 99 4.95 -16.40 -17.23
N GLU A 100 6.16 -16.86 -16.99
CA GLU A 100 6.91 -16.52 -15.76
C GLU A 100 7.22 -15.02 -15.64
N LYS A 101 7.28 -14.33 -16.77
CA LYS A 101 7.50 -12.86 -16.84
C LYS A 101 6.21 -12.06 -16.84
N VAL A 102 5.07 -12.72 -16.91
CA VAL A 102 3.76 -12.06 -16.90
C VAL A 102 3.27 -11.98 -15.46
N PRO A 103 3.03 -10.79 -14.91
CA PRO A 103 2.51 -10.65 -13.55
C PRO A 103 1.10 -11.21 -13.46
N ALA A 104 0.78 -11.95 -12.39
CA ALA A 104 -0.58 -12.43 -12.16
C ALA A 104 -1.54 -11.28 -11.82
N LYS A 105 -1.02 -10.22 -11.17
CA LYS A 105 -1.79 -9.06 -10.74
C LYS A 105 -0.95 -7.79 -10.75
N VAL A 106 -1.54 -6.67 -11.15
CA VAL A 106 -0.92 -5.34 -11.19
C VAL A 106 -1.90 -4.26 -10.70
N SER A 107 -1.38 -3.10 -10.32
CA SER A 107 -2.22 -1.93 -10.06
C SER A 107 -2.49 -1.14 -11.36
N VAL A 108 -3.60 -0.40 -11.38
CA VAL A 108 -3.91 0.52 -12.48
C VAL A 108 -2.78 1.52 -12.69
N SER A 109 -2.21 2.07 -11.63
CA SER A 109 -1.09 3.01 -11.72
C SER A 109 0.14 2.38 -12.39
N ALA A 110 0.45 1.11 -12.09
CA ALA A 110 1.57 0.41 -12.73
C ALA A 110 1.34 0.25 -14.24
N VAL A 111 0.11 -0.04 -14.66
CA VAL A 111 -0.24 -0.16 -16.10
C VAL A 111 -0.23 1.21 -16.77
N ALA A 112 -0.86 2.21 -16.16
CA ALA A 112 -0.98 3.56 -16.74
C ALA A 112 0.40 4.24 -16.92
N HIS A 113 1.36 3.95 -16.04
CA HIS A 113 2.70 4.54 -16.07
C HIS A 113 3.77 3.60 -16.64
N ALA A 114 3.44 2.40 -17.08
CA ALA A 114 4.41 1.41 -17.60
C ALA A 114 5.27 1.93 -18.78
N ALA A 115 4.78 2.88 -19.53
CA ALA A 115 5.48 3.49 -20.67
C ALA A 115 6.37 4.69 -20.28
N ARG A 116 6.45 5.06 -19.00
CA ARG A 116 7.21 6.24 -18.56
C ARG A 116 8.61 5.87 -18.12
N PRO A 117 9.62 6.68 -18.48
CA PRO A 117 10.93 6.57 -17.83
C PRO A 117 10.72 6.87 -16.32
N VAL A 118 11.24 5.98 -15.48
CA VAL A 118 11.29 6.20 -14.04
C VAL A 118 12.04 7.50 -13.80
N ALA A 119 11.33 8.55 -13.42
CA ALA A 119 11.96 9.76 -12.93
C ALA A 119 12.69 9.38 -11.65
N LEU A 120 14.01 9.47 -11.64
CA LEU A 120 14.82 9.27 -10.44
C LEU A 120 14.35 10.31 -9.40
N GLU A 121 13.64 9.85 -8.39
CA GLU A 121 13.27 10.69 -7.27
C GLU A 121 14.53 11.28 -6.65
N ARG A 122 14.51 12.60 -6.43
CA ARG A 122 15.61 13.25 -5.74
C ARG A 122 15.75 12.66 -4.35
N PRO A 123 16.96 12.30 -3.90
CA PRO A 123 17.17 11.78 -2.56
C PRO A 123 16.50 12.66 -1.50
N ALA A 124 15.88 12.05 -0.50
CA ALA A 124 15.07 12.75 0.51
C ALA A 124 15.81 13.89 1.23
N PHE A 125 17.15 13.80 1.36
CA PHE A 125 17.97 14.84 1.99
C PHE A 125 18.14 16.12 1.13
N LEU A 126 17.79 16.08 -0.15
CA LEU A 126 17.77 17.24 -1.05
C LEU A 126 16.37 17.87 -1.18
N GLN A 127 15.36 17.24 -0.58
CA GLN A 127 14.02 17.80 -0.53
C GLN A 127 14.01 18.91 0.53
N LYS A 128 13.80 20.14 0.09
CA LYS A 128 13.54 21.26 1.00
C LYS A 128 12.29 20.93 1.82
N THR A 129 12.21 21.42 3.05
CA THR A 129 11.16 21.28 4.06
C THR A 129 9.74 21.71 3.63
N SER A 130 9.43 21.77 2.36
CA SER A 130 8.10 22.05 1.84
C SER A 130 7.32 20.74 1.60
N MET A 131 6.07 20.73 2.01
CA MET A 131 5.11 19.65 1.79
C MET A 131 5.17 19.12 0.35
N THR A 132 5.31 17.81 0.20
CA THR A 132 5.37 17.15 -1.11
C THR A 132 4.01 17.16 -1.80
N GLY A 133 4.00 17.05 -3.15
CA GLY A 133 2.76 16.89 -3.91
C GLY A 133 1.96 15.67 -3.48
N ALA A 134 2.64 14.57 -3.14
CA ALA A 134 2.02 13.34 -2.67
C ALA A 134 1.31 13.52 -1.31
N GLU A 135 1.91 14.23 -0.35
CA GLU A 135 1.29 14.49 0.94
C GLU A 135 0.03 15.35 0.81
N ARG A 136 0.06 16.37 -0.07
CA ARG A 136 -1.15 17.17 -0.39
C ARG A 136 -2.23 16.32 -1.03
N GLY A 137 -1.86 15.45 -1.96
CA GLY A 137 -2.78 14.51 -2.59
C GLY A 137 -3.48 13.65 -1.54
N THR A 138 -2.71 13.01 -0.68
CA THR A 138 -3.24 12.15 0.41
C THR A 138 -4.20 12.93 1.31
N ALA A 139 -3.87 14.15 1.71
CA ALA A 139 -4.74 14.97 2.55
C ALA A 139 -6.08 15.31 1.86
N ILE A 140 -6.04 15.67 0.58
CA ILE A 140 -7.25 15.98 -0.19
C ILE A 140 -8.13 14.74 -0.38
N HIS A 141 -7.57 13.58 -0.74
CA HIS A 141 -8.32 12.34 -0.87
C HIS A 141 -8.99 11.95 0.47
N ALA A 142 -8.24 11.99 1.59
CA ALA A 142 -8.78 11.70 2.90
C ALA A 142 -9.94 12.64 3.28
N PHE A 143 -9.81 13.93 3.01
CA PHE A 143 -10.87 14.90 3.24
C PHE A 143 -12.10 14.63 2.37
N MET A 144 -11.92 14.44 1.06
CA MET A 144 -12.99 14.24 0.10
C MET A 144 -13.75 12.94 0.33
N GLN A 145 -13.12 11.93 0.93
CA GLN A 145 -13.75 10.67 1.28
C GLN A 145 -14.92 10.84 2.26
N SER A 146 -14.87 11.84 3.15
CA SER A 146 -15.82 12.02 4.24
C SER A 146 -16.71 13.26 4.13
N VAL A 147 -16.54 14.08 3.07
CA VAL A 147 -17.40 15.25 2.82
C VAL A 147 -18.83 14.81 2.49
N PRO A 148 -19.88 15.36 3.12
CA PRO A 148 -21.26 15.11 2.72
C PRO A 148 -21.56 15.62 1.32
N PHE A 149 -22.14 14.78 0.45
CA PHE A 149 -22.49 15.15 -0.93
C PHE A 149 -24.02 15.32 -1.14
N ASP A 150 -24.80 15.16 -0.10
CA ASP A 150 -26.27 15.21 -0.10
C ASP A 150 -26.84 16.62 0.20
N GLY A 151 -25.95 17.59 0.47
CA GLY A 151 -26.32 18.94 0.88
C GLY A 151 -25.77 20.04 -0.04
N PRO A 152 -25.88 21.30 0.39
CA PRO A 152 -25.19 22.43 -0.24
C PRO A 152 -23.67 22.28 -0.11
N ALA A 153 -22.92 23.10 -0.87
CA ALA A 153 -21.47 23.17 -0.70
C ALA A 153 -21.11 23.48 0.78
N PRO A 154 -20.26 22.68 1.39
CA PRO A 154 -19.93 22.85 2.80
C PRO A 154 -19.10 24.11 3.06
N ASP A 155 -19.19 24.65 4.27
CA ASP A 155 -18.14 25.49 4.81
C ASP A 155 -16.92 24.61 5.06
N LEU A 156 -15.86 24.78 4.28
CA LEU A 156 -14.71 23.89 4.29
C LEU A 156 -13.97 23.87 5.63
N ASP A 157 -13.85 25.04 6.29
CA ASP A 157 -13.19 25.12 7.59
C ASP A 157 -14.01 24.44 8.69
N ALA A 158 -15.33 24.58 8.64
CA ALA A 158 -16.23 23.86 9.55
C ALA A 158 -16.22 22.35 9.29
N GLU A 159 -16.13 21.97 8.02
CA GLU A 159 -16.09 20.57 7.63
C GLU A 159 -14.79 19.87 8.04
N VAL A 160 -13.62 20.54 7.91
CA VAL A 160 -12.35 20.02 8.44
C VAL A 160 -12.45 19.79 9.94
N ARG A 161 -12.97 20.78 10.69
CA ARG A 161 -13.18 20.60 12.15
C ARG A 161 -14.09 19.42 12.45
N ARG A 162 -15.23 19.32 11.77
CA ARG A 162 -16.17 18.21 11.95
C ARG A 162 -15.49 16.85 11.71
N GLN A 163 -14.73 16.70 10.62
CA GLN A 163 -14.06 15.44 10.29
C GLN A 163 -12.96 15.11 11.30
N THR A 164 -12.22 16.11 11.78
CA THR A 164 -11.19 15.93 12.81
C THR A 164 -11.81 15.53 14.14
N ASP A 165 -12.88 16.20 14.57
CA ASP A 165 -13.60 15.89 15.82
C ASP A 165 -14.19 14.48 15.81
N LEU A 166 -14.67 14.03 14.65
CA LEU A 166 -15.20 12.68 14.44
C LEU A 166 -14.12 11.62 14.14
N GLN A 167 -12.83 12.01 14.15
CA GLN A 167 -11.70 11.14 13.84
C GLN A 167 -11.78 10.49 12.43
N LEU A 168 -12.45 11.16 11.48
CA LEU A 168 -12.52 10.77 10.08
C LEU A 168 -11.32 11.30 9.28
N LEU A 169 -10.74 12.40 9.72
CA LEU A 169 -9.54 13.01 9.15
C LEU A 169 -8.48 13.13 10.23
N ASP A 170 -7.29 12.59 9.95
CA ASP A 170 -6.13 12.72 10.85
C ASP A 170 -5.75 14.21 10.97
N PRO A 171 -5.56 14.74 12.19
CA PRO A 171 -5.11 16.12 12.40
C PRO A 171 -3.84 16.48 11.62
N ALA A 172 -2.89 15.54 11.50
CA ALA A 172 -1.67 15.75 10.73
C ALA A 172 -1.90 15.88 9.22
N LEU A 173 -2.99 15.29 8.70
CA LEU A 173 -3.44 15.48 7.32
C LEU A 173 -4.27 16.76 7.18
N ALA A 174 -5.07 17.11 8.19
CA ALA A 174 -5.83 18.36 8.20
C ALA A 174 -4.91 19.58 8.09
N ASP A 175 -3.78 19.57 8.79
CA ASP A 175 -2.76 20.64 8.71
C ASP A 175 -2.09 20.75 7.33
N LYS A 176 -2.15 19.70 6.52
CA LYS A 176 -1.60 19.64 5.16
C LYS A 176 -2.62 19.93 4.06
N LEU A 177 -3.88 20.16 4.43
CA LEU A 177 -4.97 20.32 3.48
C LEU A 177 -4.96 21.70 2.85
N ASP A 178 -4.82 21.76 1.53
CA ASP A 178 -4.92 22.98 0.73
C ASP A 178 -6.40 23.23 0.36
N LEU A 179 -7.14 23.93 1.21
CA LEU A 179 -8.56 24.20 1.00
C LEU A 179 -8.83 25.07 -0.23
N ASP A 180 -7.88 25.93 -0.64
CA ASP A 180 -8.03 26.76 -1.83
C ASP A 180 -7.94 25.92 -3.11
N ALA A 181 -7.23 24.81 -3.09
CA ALA A 181 -7.23 23.83 -4.19
C ALA A 181 -8.55 23.07 -4.28
N VAL A 182 -9.23 22.82 -3.15
CA VAL A 182 -10.49 22.06 -3.10
C VAL A 182 -11.71 22.93 -3.38
N ARG A 183 -11.69 24.20 -2.98
CA ARG A 183 -12.82 25.15 -3.08
C ARG A 183 -13.46 25.23 -4.49
N PRO A 184 -12.69 25.29 -5.60
CA PRO A 184 -13.28 25.32 -6.95
C PRO A 184 -14.13 24.10 -7.32
N PHE A 185 -13.86 22.94 -6.73
CA PHE A 185 -14.66 21.74 -6.93
C PHE A 185 -16.11 21.95 -6.52
N PHE A 186 -16.36 22.55 -5.36
CA PHE A 186 -17.70 22.81 -4.83
C PHE A 186 -18.48 23.90 -5.57
N ALA A 187 -17.77 24.72 -6.36
CA ALA A 187 -18.39 25.69 -7.27
C ALA A 187 -18.61 25.13 -8.69
N SER A 188 -18.10 23.96 -8.98
CA SER A 188 -18.06 23.39 -10.34
C SER A 188 -19.39 22.84 -10.81
N ALA A 189 -19.48 22.60 -12.15
CA ALA A 189 -20.59 21.87 -12.73
C ALA A 189 -20.64 20.40 -12.27
N VAL A 190 -19.48 19.83 -11.96
CA VAL A 190 -19.37 18.46 -11.41
C VAL A 190 -20.10 18.37 -10.08
N TRP A 191 -19.84 19.28 -9.15
CA TRP A 191 -20.54 19.32 -7.87
C TRP A 191 -22.06 19.37 -8.02
N ARG A 192 -22.55 20.17 -8.97
CA ARG A 192 -24.00 20.26 -9.23
C ARG A 192 -24.57 18.92 -9.74
N ARG A 193 -23.82 18.16 -10.56
CA ARG A 193 -24.26 16.84 -11.06
C ARG A 193 -24.24 15.76 -9.98
N ILE A 194 -23.32 15.80 -9.05
CA ILE A 194 -23.22 14.82 -7.94
C ILE A 194 -24.57 14.66 -7.25
N ARG A 195 -25.28 15.74 -7.01
CA ARG A 195 -26.57 15.73 -6.30
C ARG A 195 -27.72 15.08 -7.08
N HIS A 196 -27.50 14.79 -8.35
CA HIS A 196 -28.48 14.10 -9.22
C HIS A 196 -28.11 12.62 -9.41
N ALA A 197 -26.97 12.16 -8.89
CA ALA A 197 -26.61 10.77 -8.94
C ALA A 197 -27.52 9.93 -8.04
N LYS A 198 -27.95 8.77 -8.53
CA LYS A 198 -28.72 7.80 -7.73
C LYS A 198 -27.89 7.15 -6.64
N GLN A 199 -26.62 6.91 -6.94
CA GLN A 199 -25.67 6.34 -6.05
C GLN A 199 -24.32 7.02 -6.19
N ILE A 200 -23.64 7.21 -5.08
CA ILE A 200 -22.30 7.80 -4.99
C ILE A 200 -21.43 6.76 -4.32
N LEU A 201 -20.46 6.22 -5.06
CA LEU A 201 -19.46 5.29 -4.55
C LEU A 201 -18.16 6.07 -4.37
N ARG A 202 -17.52 5.91 -3.22
CA ARG A 202 -16.29 6.61 -2.87
C ARG A 202 -15.21 5.60 -2.57
N GLU A 203 -13.99 5.87 -3.04
CA GLU A 203 -12.86 4.95 -2.83
C GLU A 203 -13.28 3.52 -3.21
N GLU A 204 -13.97 3.40 -4.36
CA GLU A 204 -14.57 2.13 -4.78
C GLU A 204 -13.51 1.19 -5.32
N PRO A 205 -13.20 0.08 -4.64
CA PRO A 205 -12.23 -0.88 -5.11
C PRO A 205 -12.77 -1.71 -6.25
N PHE A 206 -11.93 -2.02 -7.22
CA PHE A 206 -12.29 -2.90 -8.32
C PHE A 206 -11.15 -3.83 -8.73
N ILE A 207 -11.52 -4.94 -9.35
CA ILE A 207 -10.60 -5.86 -10.03
C ILE A 207 -11.20 -6.19 -11.38
N THR A 208 -10.41 -6.07 -12.44
CA THR A 208 -10.78 -6.49 -13.79
C THR A 208 -9.68 -7.35 -14.41
N ALA A 209 -10.03 -8.25 -15.32
CA ALA A 209 -9.06 -9.07 -16.04
C ALA A 209 -8.78 -8.45 -17.42
N LEU A 210 -7.51 -8.31 -17.75
CA LEU A 210 -7.05 -7.83 -19.06
C LEU A 210 -6.07 -8.81 -19.69
N PRO A 211 -6.03 -8.91 -21.05
CA PRO A 211 -4.97 -9.64 -21.73
C PRO A 211 -3.59 -9.11 -21.34
N ALA A 212 -2.65 -9.99 -21.11
CA ALA A 212 -1.28 -9.63 -20.69
C ALA A 212 -0.60 -8.68 -21.70
N ALA A 213 -0.91 -8.82 -22.99
CA ALA A 213 -0.40 -7.92 -24.03
C ALA A 213 -0.81 -6.45 -23.84
N GLU A 214 -1.94 -6.18 -23.18
CA GLU A 214 -2.40 -4.83 -22.87
C GLU A 214 -1.77 -4.27 -21.58
N VAL A 215 -1.20 -5.15 -20.75
CA VAL A 215 -0.70 -4.82 -19.42
C VAL A 215 0.81 -4.69 -19.39
N THR A 216 1.52 -5.56 -20.10
CA THR A 216 2.98 -5.60 -20.04
C THR A 216 3.62 -5.99 -21.39
N PRO A 217 4.66 -5.26 -21.81
CA PRO A 217 5.46 -5.68 -22.98
C PRO A 217 6.13 -7.05 -22.80
N ALA A 218 6.35 -7.50 -21.55
CA ALA A 218 6.97 -8.78 -21.24
C ALA A 218 6.12 -9.99 -21.69
N ALA A 219 4.82 -9.79 -21.94
CA ALA A 219 3.94 -10.84 -22.44
C ALA A 219 4.31 -11.32 -23.87
N GLY A 220 5.03 -10.51 -24.66
CA GLY A 220 5.43 -10.86 -26.02
C GLY A 220 4.22 -11.18 -26.91
N GLN A 221 4.30 -12.35 -27.59
CA GLN A 221 3.26 -12.83 -28.50
C GLN A 221 2.79 -14.25 -28.12
N GLY A 222 1.72 -14.71 -28.75
CA GLY A 222 1.23 -16.07 -28.56
C GLY A 222 0.40 -16.25 -27.28
N SER A 223 0.53 -17.41 -26.64
CA SER A 223 -0.27 -17.78 -25.46
C SER A 223 -0.02 -16.90 -24.24
N ALA A 224 1.19 -16.37 -24.10
CA ALA A 224 1.52 -15.46 -23.00
C ALA A 224 0.83 -14.10 -23.18
N ALA A 225 0.68 -13.61 -24.40
CA ALA A 225 -0.02 -12.36 -24.70
C ALA A 225 -1.53 -12.44 -24.39
N ALA A 226 -2.12 -13.63 -24.57
CA ALA A 226 -3.54 -13.89 -24.31
C ALA A 226 -3.82 -14.28 -22.84
N ALA A 227 -2.79 -14.49 -22.02
CA ALA A 227 -2.98 -14.78 -20.60
C ALA A 227 -3.68 -13.61 -19.90
N GLU A 228 -4.56 -13.92 -18.96
CA GLU A 228 -5.26 -12.88 -18.19
C GLU A 228 -4.38 -12.39 -17.02
N VAL A 229 -4.32 -11.08 -16.89
CA VAL A 229 -3.70 -10.37 -15.77
C VAL A 229 -4.78 -9.63 -15.00
N LEU A 230 -4.83 -9.84 -13.70
CA LEU A 230 -5.74 -9.10 -12.85
C LEU A 230 -5.22 -7.66 -12.64
N VAL A 231 -6.03 -6.69 -13.02
CA VAL A 231 -5.74 -5.27 -12.80
C VAL A 231 -6.64 -4.78 -11.68
N GLN A 232 -6.04 -4.32 -10.59
CA GLN A 232 -6.76 -3.77 -9.45
C GLN A 232 -6.56 -2.26 -9.34
N GLY A 233 -7.59 -1.59 -8.85
CA GLY A 233 -7.55 -0.16 -8.56
C GLY A 233 -8.60 0.24 -7.56
N ILE A 234 -8.58 1.52 -7.22
CA ILE A 234 -9.60 2.18 -6.41
C ILE A 234 -10.00 3.42 -7.22
N ALA A 235 -11.29 3.59 -7.47
CA ALA A 235 -11.83 4.79 -8.09
C ALA A 235 -12.23 5.78 -7.00
N ASP A 236 -11.70 7.01 -7.05
CA ASP A 236 -11.93 8.01 -6.01
C ASP A 236 -13.43 8.32 -5.85
N LEU A 237 -14.15 8.44 -6.97
CA LEU A 237 -15.57 8.72 -6.97
C LEU A 237 -16.24 8.15 -8.22
N VAL A 238 -17.29 7.36 -8.03
CA VAL A 238 -18.17 6.89 -9.11
C VAL A 238 -19.59 7.36 -8.85
N LEU A 239 -20.13 8.10 -9.79
CA LEU A 239 -21.49 8.61 -9.78
C LEU A 239 -22.34 7.74 -10.68
N VAL A 240 -23.35 7.08 -10.13
CA VAL A 240 -24.27 6.23 -10.88
C VAL A 240 -25.56 6.99 -11.16
N PHE A 241 -25.92 7.09 -12.43
CA PHE A 241 -27.17 7.67 -12.92
C PHE A 241 -28.05 6.57 -13.55
N ASP A 242 -29.20 6.93 -14.09
CA ASP A 242 -30.14 5.97 -14.72
C ASP A 242 -29.53 5.21 -15.88
N GLU A 243 -28.81 5.91 -16.75
CA GLU A 243 -28.37 5.38 -18.04
C GLU A 243 -26.85 5.36 -18.21
N HIS A 244 -26.10 5.93 -17.25
CA HIS A 244 -24.65 6.00 -17.30
C HIS A 244 -24.03 6.12 -15.92
N ALA A 245 -22.70 5.92 -15.86
CA ALA A 245 -21.90 6.26 -14.70
C ALA A 245 -20.81 7.27 -15.09
N GLU A 246 -20.50 8.19 -14.19
CA GLU A 246 -19.35 9.09 -14.31
C GLU A 246 -18.28 8.69 -13.30
N ILE A 247 -17.03 8.62 -13.75
CA ILE A 247 -15.88 8.32 -12.89
C ILE A 247 -15.06 9.59 -12.77
N LEU A 248 -14.78 9.96 -11.54
CA LEU A 248 -13.94 11.11 -11.22
C LEU A 248 -12.71 10.64 -10.44
N ASP A 249 -11.60 11.29 -10.72
CA ASP A 249 -10.31 11.01 -10.10
C ASP A 249 -9.70 12.35 -9.68
N TYR A 250 -9.40 12.49 -8.38
CA TYR A 250 -8.91 13.74 -7.82
C TYR A 250 -7.42 13.89 -8.08
N LYS A 251 -7.04 15.01 -8.71
CA LYS A 251 -5.64 15.33 -9.01
C LYS A 251 -5.26 16.68 -8.43
N THR A 252 -4.10 16.70 -7.78
CA THR A 252 -3.57 17.88 -7.09
C THR A 252 -2.43 18.55 -7.86
N ASP A 253 -2.24 18.16 -9.11
CA ASP A 253 -1.26 18.77 -10.00
C ASP A 253 -1.56 20.24 -10.24
N ARG A 254 -0.50 21.02 -10.36
CA ARG A 254 -0.62 22.47 -10.57
C ARG A 254 -0.72 22.89 -12.05
N SER A 255 -0.87 21.95 -12.96
CA SER A 255 -1.12 22.28 -14.36
C SER A 255 -2.47 22.94 -14.53
N ARG A 256 -2.56 23.90 -15.43
CA ARG A 256 -3.84 24.53 -15.83
C ARG A 256 -4.26 24.13 -17.23
N ASP A 257 -3.45 23.33 -17.92
CA ASP A 257 -3.72 22.86 -19.25
C ASP A 257 -4.54 21.57 -19.22
N ALA A 258 -5.74 21.63 -19.79
CA ALA A 258 -6.62 20.44 -19.90
C ALA A 258 -5.97 19.33 -20.71
N GLN A 259 -5.18 19.66 -21.75
CA GLN A 259 -4.49 18.67 -22.56
C GLN A 259 -3.46 17.89 -21.73
N TYR A 260 -2.73 18.55 -20.83
CA TYR A 260 -1.83 17.88 -19.89
C TYR A 260 -2.56 16.78 -19.11
N TYR A 261 -3.72 17.06 -18.52
CA TYR A 261 -4.47 16.06 -17.75
C TYR A 261 -4.99 14.92 -18.62
N ILE A 262 -5.40 15.22 -19.87
CA ILE A 262 -5.82 14.18 -20.82
C ILE A 262 -4.64 13.26 -21.14
N ASP A 263 -3.49 13.82 -21.50
CA ASP A 263 -2.31 13.04 -21.88
C ASP A 263 -1.79 12.22 -20.70
N GLU A 264 -1.86 12.80 -19.49
CA GLU A 264 -1.35 12.22 -18.28
C GLU A 264 -2.21 11.08 -17.73
N TYR A 265 -3.52 11.26 -17.69
CA TYR A 265 -4.44 10.41 -16.95
C TYR A 265 -5.45 9.62 -17.80
N ALA A 266 -5.53 9.87 -19.12
CA ALA A 266 -6.47 9.16 -19.96
C ALA A 266 -6.31 7.63 -19.94
N ALA A 267 -5.08 7.13 -19.80
CA ALA A 267 -4.82 5.69 -19.71
C ALA A 267 -5.45 5.11 -18.43
N GLN A 268 -5.31 5.78 -17.30
CA GLN A 268 -5.91 5.41 -16.02
C GLN A 268 -7.43 5.40 -16.10
N LEU A 269 -8.03 6.46 -16.62
CA LEU A 269 -9.48 6.58 -16.74
C LEU A 269 -10.09 5.56 -17.74
N ARG A 270 -9.35 5.17 -18.80
CA ARG A 270 -9.79 4.08 -19.69
C ARG A 270 -9.84 2.74 -18.95
N LEU A 271 -8.89 2.46 -18.08
CA LEU A 271 -8.89 1.25 -17.24
C LEU A 271 -10.06 1.25 -16.27
N TYR A 272 -10.32 2.38 -15.61
CA TYR A 272 -11.49 2.54 -14.76
C TYR A 272 -12.79 2.32 -15.52
N ARG A 273 -12.94 2.94 -16.68
CA ARG A 273 -14.12 2.74 -17.54
C ARG A 273 -14.33 1.27 -17.89
N ARG A 274 -13.27 0.50 -18.18
CA ARG A 274 -13.39 -0.94 -18.45
C ARG A 274 -13.81 -1.76 -17.23
N ALA A 275 -13.44 -1.32 -16.06
CA ALA A 275 -13.78 -2.03 -14.83
C ALA A 275 -15.24 -1.81 -14.40
N PHE A 276 -15.84 -0.66 -14.76
CA PHE A 276 -17.19 -0.27 -14.38
C PHE A 276 -18.20 -0.33 -15.56
N ALA A 277 -17.81 -0.86 -16.72
CA ALA A 277 -18.69 -1.09 -17.88
C ALA A 277 -19.39 -2.45 -17.78
#